data_eb4672ea6cb624213e46ae67b2c0ea56
#
_entry.id   eb4672ea6cb624213e46ae67b2c0ea56
#
_cell.length_a   1.000
_cell.length_b   1.000
_cell.length_c   1.000
_cell.angle_alpha   90.00
_cell.angle_beta   90.00
_cell.angle_gamma   90.00
#
_symmetry.space_group_name_H-M   'P 1'
#
loop_
_entity.id
_entity.type
_entity.pdbx_description
1 polymer ?
#
loop_
_entity_poly.entity_id
_entity_poly.type
_entity_poly.pdbx_seq_one_letter_code
_entity_poly.pdbx_strand_id
1 'polypeptide(L)'
;YRSIPKDAGRVAIVSGGGSGHEPLHSGFVGSGMLDAACAGEVFTSPVPDQIVSATVAVDRGAGVLHVVKNYTGDVMNFEMAAELAASSGIRIATVVVADDVAVEDSLYTAGRRGVGATLVVEKVAGAAAEEGRSLEQVAALAERVAQGGRSMGVALTSCTVPANGKPSFDLPDDEMEIGIGIHGEPGRSREKATGAR
;
A
#
# COMPACT_ATOMS: atom_id res chain seq x y z
N TYR A 1 -9.19 -7.36 -9.41
CA TYR A 1 -10.29 -6.43 -9.13
C TYR A 1 -11.49 -7.15 -8.54
N ARG A 2 -12.38 -6.38 -7.90
CA ARG A 2 -13.58 -6.94 -7.26
C ARG A 2 -14.51 -7.58 -8.29
N SER A 3 -15.16 -8.70 -7.90
CA SER A 3 -16.04 -9.48 -8.79
C SER A 3 -17.35 -8.75 -9.13
N ILE A 4 -17.84 -7.91 -8.20
CA ILE A 4 -19.03 -7.08 -8.41
C ILE A 4 -18.56 -5.63 -8.52
N PRO A 5 -18.56 -5.03 -9.72
CA PRO A 5 -18.17 -3.64 -9.91
C PRO A 5 -19.08 -2.67 -9.14
N LYS A 6 -18.55 -1.49 -8.81
CA LYS A 6 -19.38 -0.37 -8.32
C LYS A 6 -20.35 0.11 -9.39
N ASP A 7 -21.40 0.80 -8.95
CA ASP A 7 -22.30 1.50 -9.85
C ASP A 7 -21.55 2.59 -10.64
N ALA A 8 -22.11 2.98 -11.79
CA ALA A 8 -21.60 4.09 -12.57
C ALA A 8 -21.63 5.38 -11.75
N GLY A 9 -20.64 6.25 -11.95
CA GLY A 9 -20.51 7.50 -11.22
C GLY A 9 -19.98 7.37 -9.79
N ARG A 10 -19.41 6.22 -9.43
CA ARG A 10 -18.70 6.00 -8.15
C ARG A 10 -17.20 6.07 -8.34
N VAL A 11 -16.53 6.64 -7.35
CA VAL A 11 -15.05 6.65 -7.28
C VAL A 11 -14.54 5.23 -7.04
N ALA A 12 -13.52 4.82 -7.79
CA ALA A 12 -12.82 3.57 -7.55
C ALA A 12 -11.52 3.79 -6.75
N ILE A 13 -11.10 2.77 -6.02
CA ILE A 13 -9.88 2.79 -5.21
C ILE A 13 -8.94 1.70 -5.72
N VAL A 14 -7.72 2.08 -6.08
CA VAL A 14 -6.66 1.16 -6.53
C VAL A 14 -5.44 1.32 -5.65
N SER A 15 -4.84 0.22 -5.27
CA SER A 15 -3.55 0.17 -4.60
C SER A 15 -2.69 -0.95 -5.18
N GLY A 16 -1.47 -1.08 -4.70
CA GLY A 16 -0.56 -2.12 -5.16
C GLY A 16 0.78 -2.09 -4.45
N GLY A 17 1.56 -3.10 -4.73
CA GLY A 17 2.90 -3.28 -4.18
C GLY A 17 3.44 -4.64 -4.57
N GLY A 18 4.64 -4.97 -4.11
CA GLY A 18 5.27 -6.26 -4.36
C GLY A 18 4.47 -7.41 -3.72
N SER A 19 4.45 -8.55 -4.38
CA SER A 19 4.00 -9.81 -3.78
C SER A 19 4.89 -10.18 -2.60
N GLY A 20 4.36 -10.90 -1.61
CA GLY A 20 5.06 -11.26 -0.37
C GLY A 20 4.68 -10.38 0.83
N HIS A 21 3.85 -9.36 0.63
CA HIS A 21 3.33 -8.49 1.68
C HIS A 21 1.90 -8.83 2.08
N GLU A 22 1.39 -9.99 1.68
CA GLU A 22 0.02 -10.40 1.96
C GLU A 22 -0.33 -10.28 3.46
N PRO A 23 -1.56 -9.85 3.75
CA PRO A 23 -2.72 -9.66 2.86
C PRO A 23 -2.75 -8.36 2.05
N LEU A 24 -1.75 -7.46 2.18
CA LEU A 24 -1.65 -6.26 1.34
C LEU A 24 -1.26 -6.66 -0.10
N HIS A 25 -1.96 -6.21 -1.13
CA HIS A 25 -3.18 -5.40 -1.12
C HIS A 25 -4.37 -6.24 -1.55
N SER A 26 -4.11 -7.40 -2.20
CA SER A 26 -5.12 -8.25 -2.83
C SER A 26 -6.17 -8.81 -1.85
N GLY A 27 -5.79 -9.07 -0.60
CA GLY A 27 -6.70 -9.51 0.45
C GLY A 27 -7.75 -8.47 0.88
N PHE A 28 -7.60 -7.24 0.43
CA PHE A 28 -8.50 -6.13 0.77
C PHE A 28 -9.32 -5.62 -0.42
N VAL A 29 -9.38 -6.40 -1.49
CA VAL A 29 -10.25 -6.10 -2.63
C VAL A 29 -11.69 -6.52 -2.31
N GLY A 30 -12.60 -5.55 -2.24
CA GLY A 30 -14.00 -5.81 -1.91
C GLY A 30 -14.80 -4.56 -1.62
N SER A 31 -16.06 -4.73 -1.24
CA SER A 31 -16.98 -3.63 -0.94
C SER A 31 -16.50 -2.80 0.25
N GLY A 32 -16.49 -1.48 0.09
CA GLY A 32 -16.01 -0.54 1.10
C GLY A 32 -14.49 -0.57 1.35
N MET A 33 -13.74 -1.18 0.44
CA MET A 33 -12.29 -1.30 0.44
C MET A 33 -11.74 -0.99 -0.97
N LEU A 34 -10.74 -1.77 -1.44
CA LEU A 34 -10.18 -1.61 -2.79
C LEU A 34 -11.13 -2.15 -3.88
N ASP A 35 -11.13 -1.49 -5.03
CA ASP A 35 -11.75 -2.00 -6.26
C ASP A 35 -10.77 -2.88 -7.06
N ALA A 36 -9.48 -2.56 -7.01
CA ALA A 36 -8.41 -3.39 -7.55
C ALA A 36 -7.12 -3.27 -6.74
N ALA A 37 -6.32 -4.33 -6.81
CA ALA A 37 -4.96 -4.36 -6.31
C ALA A 37 -4.00 -4.86 -7.40
N CYS A 38 -2.85 -4.19 -7.54
CA CYS A 38 -1.79 -4.57 -8.46
C CYS A 38 -0.70 -5.29 -7.70
N ALA A 39 -0.49 -6.57 -8.00
CA ALA A 39 0.59 -7.37 -7.43
C ALA A 39 1.80 -7.35 -8.37
N GLY A 40 2.90 -6.78 -7.91
CA GLY A 40 4.18 -6.85 -8.59
C GLY A 40 4.89 -8.19 -8.36
N GLU A 41 6.12 -8.31 -8.85
CA GLU A 41 7.00 -9.42 -8.51
C GLU A 41 7.29 -9.43 -6.99
N VAL A 42 7.92 -10.51 -6.50
CA VAL A 42 8.21 -10.65 -5.05
C VAL A 42 9.04 -9.46 -4.56
N PHE A 43 8.49 -8.70 -3.62
CA PHE A 43 9.04 -7.47 -3.04
C PHE A 43 9.43 -6.40 -4.06
N THR A 44 8.78 -6.38 -5.22
CA THR A 44 9.03 -5.44 -6.30
C THR A 44 7.74 -4.72 -6.70
N SER A 45 7.81 -3.41 -6.90
CA SER A 45 6.67 -2.59 -7.30
C SER A 45 6.01 -3.10 -8.59
N PRO A 46 4.67 -3.05 -8.72
CA PRO A 46 3.99 -3.34 -9.97
C PRO A 46 4.42 -2.35 -11.05
N VAL A 47 4.50 -2.80 -12.30
CA VAL A 47 4.85 -1.94 -13.42
C VAL A 47 3.68 -1.02 -13.80
N PRO A 48 3.94 0.16 -14.40
CA PRO A 48 2.90 1.13 -14.77
C PRO A 48 1.77 0.54 -15.60
N ASP A 49 2.05 -0.34 -16.55
CA ASP A 49 1.03 -0.97 -17.41
C ASP A 49 0.02 -1.80 -16.62
N GLN A 50 0.46 -2.50 -15.56
CA GLN A 50 -0.42 -3.24 -14.67
C GLN A 50 -1.36 -2.28 -13.92
N ILE A 51 -0.81 -1.16 -13.42
CA ILE A 51 -1.56 -0.15 -12.68
C ILE A 51 -2.58 0.54 -13.60
N VAL A 52 -2.18 0.90 -14.82
CA VAL A 52 -3.09 1.47 -15.84
C VAL A 52 -4.22 0.50 -16.15
N SER A 53 -3.88 -0.77 -16.42
CA SER A 53 -4.87 -1.80 -16.74
C SER A 53 -5.90 -1.98 -15.60
N ALA A 54 -5.44 -1.99 -14.35
CA ALA A 54 -6.32 -2.08 -13.19
C ALA A 54 -7.19 -0.83 -13.05
N THR A 55 -6.62 0.36 -13.23
CA THR A 55 -7.30 1.65 -13.17
C THR A 55 -8.43 1.73 -14.20
N VAL A 56 -8.13 1.39 -15.46
CA VAL A 56 -9.13 1.36 -16.55
C VAL A 56 -10.24 0.35 -16.26
N ALA A 57 -9.89 -0.83 -15.75
CA ALA A 57 -10.86 -1.90 -15.46
C ALA A 57 -11.89 -1.51 -14.39
N VAL A 58 -11.50 -0.65 -13.43
CA VAL A 58 -12.39 -0.30 -12.31
C VAL A 58 -12.95 1.12 -12.40
N ASP A 59 -12.50 1.96 -13.32
CA ASP A 59 -13.09 3.29 -13.50
C ASP A 59 -14.58 3.20 -13.84
N ARG A 60 -15.38 3.98 -13.11
CA ARG A 60 -16.83 4.07 -13.25
C ARG A 60 -17.30 5.47 -13.65
N GLY A 61 -16.37 6.30 -14.17
CA GLY A 61 -16.62 7.65 -14.66
C GLY A 61 -16.54 8.76 -13.60
N ALA A 62 -16.39 8.41 -12.32
CA ALA A 62 -16.18 9.40 -11.25
C ALA A 62 -14.70 9.65 -10.93
N GLY A 63 -13.79 8.89 -11.54
CA GLY A 63 -12.36 8.92 -11.32
C GLY A 63 -11.89 7.85 -10.34
N VAL A 64 -10.57 7.74 -10.21
CA VAL A 64 -9.91 6.70 -9.42
C VAL A 64 -8.94 7.33 -8.43
N LEU A 65 -8.99 6.90 -7.17
CA LEU A 65 -7.99 7.20 -6.16
C LEU A 65 -6.91 6.11 -6.16
N HIS A 66 -5.66 6.49 -6.34
CA HIS A 66 -4.50 5.63 -6.10
C HIS A 66 -4.04 5.80 -4.64
N VAL A 67 -3.98 4.70 -3.89
CA VAL A 67 -3.39 4.67 -2.55
C VAL A 67 -2.03 4.00 -2.66
N VAL A 68 -0.97 4.73 -2.36
CA VAL A 68 0.42 4.35 -2.66
C VAL A 68 1.24 4.32 -1.38
N LYS A 69 1.92 3.21 -1.10
CA LYS A 69 2.91 3.16 -0.04
C LYS A 69 4.15 3.96 -0.45
N ASN A 70 4.71 4.72 0.49
CA ASN A 70 5.90 5.53 0.22
C ASN A 70 7.16 4.66 0.08
N TYR A 71 7.36 4.15 -1.13
CA TYR A 71 8.59 3.55 -1.63
C TYR A 71 8.87 4.13 -3.01
N THR A 72 10.13 4.42 -3.32
CA THR A 72 10.50 5.13 -4.55
C THR A 72 9.94 4.45 -5.80
N GLY A 73 10.04 3.13 -5.90
CA GLY A 73 9.51 2.37 -7.04
C GLY A 73 7.99 2.45 -7.14
N ASP A 74 7.26 2.28 -6.03
CA ASP A 74 5.80 2.39 -6.00
C ASP A 74 5.36 3.80 -6.42
N VAL A 75 5.96 4.84 -5.80
CA VAL A 75 5.61 6.24 -6.12
C VAL A 75 5.83 6.55 -7.59
N MET A 76 7.01 6.26 -8.14
CA MET A 76 7.33 6.52 -9.56
C MET A 76 6.40 5.76 -10.52
N ASN A 77 6.13 4.49 -10.25
CA ASN A 77 5.30 3.68 -11.14
C ASN A 77 3.82 4.10 -11.09
N PHE A 78 3.30 4.46 -9.92
CA PHE A 78 1.95 4.99 -9.79
C PHE A 78 1.81 6.41 -10.38
N GLU A 79 2.81 7.27 -10.27
CA GLU A 79 2.83 8.58 -10.93
C GLU A 79 2.77 8.42 -12.46
N MET A 80 3.62 7.58 -13.02
CA MET A 80 3.61 7.29 -14.46
C MET A 80 2.26 6.71 -14.90
N ALA A 81 1.70 5.78 -14.15
CA ALA A 81 0.39 5.20 -14.46
C ALA A 81 -0.73 6.23 -14.36
N ALA A 82 -0.67 7.16 -13.41
CA ALA A 82 -1.64 8.25 -13.29
C ALA A 82 -1.61 9.18 -14.51
N GLU A 83 -0.43 9.55 -15.00
CA GLU A 83 -0.27 10.35 -16.21
C GLU A 83 -0.84 9.64 -17.45
N LEU A 84 -0.54 8.35 -17.62
CA LEU A 84 -1.05 7.53 -18.71
C LEU A 84 -2.57 7.39 -18.66
N ALA A 85 -3.15 7.12 -17.50
CA ALA A 85 -4.61 7.03 -17.32
C ALA A 85 -5.29 8.38 -17.55
N ALA A 86 -4.70 9.48 -17.08
CA ALA A 86 -5.20 10.83 -17.32
C ALA A 86 -5.23 11.19 -18.82
N SER A 87 -4.22 10.77 -19.58
CA SER A 87 -4.20 10.96 -21.04
C SER A 87 -5.37 10.25 -21.76
N SER A 88 -5.93 9.22 -21.12
CA SER A 88 -7.11 8.48 -21.59
C SER A 88 -8.44 9.06 -21.06
N GLY A 89 -8.40 10.21 -20.37
CA GLY A 89 -9.59 10.92 -19.87
C GLY A 89 -10.07 10.45 -18.50
N ILE A 90 -9.35 9.60 -17.79
CA ILE A 90 -9.69 9.17 -16.43
C ILE A 90 -9.13 10.18 -15.42
N ARG A 91 -9.97 10.68 -14.52
CA ARG A 91 -9.53 11.56 -13.43
C ARG A 91 -8.83 10.73 -12.35
N ILE A 92 -7.60 11.10 -12.00
CA ILE A 92 -6.82 10.41 -10.98
C ILE A 92 -6.53 11.37 -9.82
N ALA A 93 -6.66 10.86 -8.61
CA ALA A 93 -6.06 11.44 -7.41
C ALA A 93 -5.10 10.41 -6.79
N THR A 94 -4.03 10.86 -6.16
CA THR A 94 -3.06 9.99 -5.52
C THR A 94 -2.83 10.43 -4.08
N VAL A 95 -2.82 9.46 -3.16
CA VAL A 95 -2.46 9.66 -1.75
C VAL A 95 -1.30 8.74 -1.41
N VAL A 96 -0.22 9.34 -0.91
CA VAL A 96 0.98 8.62 -0.48
C VAL A 96 0.93 8.37 1.03
N VAL A 97 1.11 7.13 1.44
CA VAL A 97 1.11 6.71 2.85
C VAL A 97 2.54 6.56 3.35
N ALA A 98 2.88 7.29 4.42
CA ALA A 98 4.21 7.39 5.01
C ALA A 98 4.12 7.32 6.55
N ASP A 99 3.72 6.16 7.06
CA ASP A 99 3.28 5.99 8.45
C ASP A 99 4.32 5.40 9.41
N ASP A 100 5.36 4.73 8.87
CA ASP A 100 6.35 4.05 9.70
C ASP A 100 7.24 5.04 10.47
N VAL A 101 7.10 5.02 11.80
CA VAL A 101 7.85 5.94 12.68
C VAL A 101 9.23 5.39 13.09
N ALA A 102 9.57 4.19 12.66
CA ALA A 102 10.86 3.60 12.98
C ALA A 102 12.02 4.37 12.33
N VAL A 103 11.84 4.89 11.12
CA VAL A 103 12.86 5.63 10.36
C VAL A 103 12.26 6.87 9.70
N GLU A 104 13.07 7.91 9.51
CA GLU A 104 12.69 9.11 8.76
C GLU A 104 13.03 8.98 7.29
N ASP A 105 14.14 8.30 6.96
CA ASP A 105 14.59 7.98 5.60
C ASP A 105 15.13 6.56 5.55
N SER A 106 15.00 5.89 4.41
CA SER A 106 15.57 4.58 4.15
C SER A 106 16.32 4.55 2.81
N LEU A 107 16.96 3.43 2.49
CA LEU A 107 17.63 3.24 1.20
C LEU A 107 16.64 3.23 0.01
N TYR A 108 15.36 2.98 0.26
CA TYR A 108 14.32 2.75 -0.75
C TYR A 108 13.26 3.84 -0.81
N THR A 109 13.34 4.85 0.07
CA THR A 109 12.35 5.93 0.14
C THR A 109 12.94 7.20 0.74
N ALA A 110 12.50 8.35 0.25
CA ALA A 110 12.68 9.62 0.92
C ALA A 110 11.53 9.81 1.91
N GLY A 111 11.85 10.13 3.14
CA GLY A 111 10.89 10.21 4.23
C GLY A 111 10.54 8.84 4.84
N ARG A 112 9.44 8.79 5.58
CA ARG A 112 8.97 7.57 6.24
C ARG A 112 8.50 6.53 5.23
N ARG A 113 8.70 5.26 5.55
CA ARG A 113 8.13 4.14 4.79
C ARG A 113 6.62 4.08 4.95
N GLY A 114 5.90 3.59 3.91
CA GLY A 114 4.47 3.29 3.97
C GLY A 114 4.22 1.84 4.35
N VAL A 115 3.46 1.59 5.42
CA VAL A 115 3.19 0.24 5.92
C VAL A 115 1.72 0.08 6.36
N GLY A 116 1.46 -0.12 7.64
CA GLY A 116 0.18 -0.56 8.18
C GLY A 116 -0.97 0.43 8.08
N ALA A 117 -0.70 1.74 8.13
CA ALA A 117 -1.75 2.74 7.97
C ALA A 117 -2.37 2.74 6.57
N THR A 118 -1.72 2.14 5.58
CA THR A 118 -2.27 1.94 4.24
C THR A 118 -3.63 1.24 4.29
N LEU A 119 -3.76 0.19 5.12
CA LEU A 119 -5.03 -0.51 5.32
C LEU A 119 -6.13 0.41 5.86
N VAL A 120 -5.80 1.31 6.77
CA VAL A 120 -6.78 2.25 7.35
C VAL A 120 -7.19 3.28 6.29
N VAL A 121 -6.25 3.76 5.47
CA VAL A 121 -6.53 4.65 4.34
C VAL A 121 -7.46 3.95 3.33
N GLU A 122 -7.14 2.73 2.92
CA GLU A 122 -7.96 1.92 2.00
C GLU A 122 -9.39 1.73 2.54
N LYS A 123 -9.52 1.42 3.83
CA LYS A 123 -10.83 1.22 4.47
C LYS A 123 -11.66 2.49 4.51
N VAL A 124 -11.08 3.60 4.93
CA VAL A 124 -11.81 4.87 5.07
C VAL A 124 -12.15 5.45 3.70
N ALA A 125 -11.19 5.44 2.76
CA ALA A 125 -11.42 5.88 1.38
C ALA A 125 -12.45 5.01 0.66
N GLY A 126 -12.33 3.68 0.80
CA GLY A 126 -13.26 2.72 0.21
C GLY A 126 -14.69 2.91 0.70
N ALA A 127 -14.90 3.10 2.00
CA ALA A 127 -16.21 3.39 2.58
C ALA A 127 -16.79 4.70 2.04
N ALA A 128 -15.99 5.78 2.02
CA ALA A 128 -16.42 7.08 1.50
C ALA A 128 -16.80 7.00 0.00
N ALA A 129 -16.06 6.23 -0.78
CA ALA A 129 -16.38 6.00 -2.19
C ALA A 129 -17.68 5.20 -2.38
N GLU A 130 -17.95 4.19 -1.53
CA GLU A 130 -19.24 3.47 -1.54
C GLU A 130 -20.42 4.38 -1.13
N GLU A 131 -20.21 5.35 -0.24
CA GLU A 131 -21.21 6.37 0.09
C GLU A 131 -21.51 7.36 -1.07
N GLY A 132 -20.68 7.37 -2.12
CA GLY A 132 -20.84 8.23 -3.30
C GLY A 132 -20.24 9.61 -3.15
N ARG A 133 -19.24 9.77 -2.31
CA ARG A 133 -18.49 11.03 -2.23
C ARG A 133 -17.68 11.26 -3.51
N SER A 134 -17.43 12.53 -3.84
CA SER A 134 -16.63 12.91 -5.01
C SER A 134 -15.16 12.48 -4.84
N LEU A 135 -14.41 12.43 -5.95
CA LEU A 135 -12.99 12.08 -5.93
C LEU A 135 -12.20 13.01 -5.01
N GLU A 136 -12.49 14.29 -5.03
CA GLU A 136 -11.83 15.29 -4.17
C GLU A 136 -12.13 15.06 -2.69
N GLN A 137 -13.37 14.71 -2.36
CA GLN A 137 -13.75 14.41 -0.97
C GLN A 137 -13.11 13.11 -0.46
N VAL A 138 -13.07 12.08 -1.30
CA VAL A 138 -12.43 10.79 -0.97
C VAL A 138 -10.93 11.00 -0.80
N ALA A 139 -10.28 11.71 -1.72
CA ALA A 139 -8.85 12.01 -1.65
C ALA A 139 -8.49 12.84 -0.40
N ALA A 140 -9.25 13.90 -0.12
CA ALA A 140 -9.02 14.73 1.07
C ALA A 140 -9.17 13.94 2.38
N LEU A 141 -10.12 13.01 2.43
CA LEU A 141 -10.31 12.15 3.58
C LEU A 141 -9.16 11.15 3.72
N ALA A 142 -8.76 10.50 2.62
CA ALA A 142 -7.62 9.58 2.57
C ALA A 142 -6.32 10.26 3.02
N GLU A 143 -6.06 11.48 2.53
CA GLU A 143 -4.90 12.28 2.90
C GLU A 143 -4.85 12.57 4.41
N ARG A 144 -5.98 12.98 5.00
CA ARG A 144 -6.04 13.22 6.46
C ARG A 144 -5.72 11.96 7.27
N VAL A 145 -6.20 10.79 6.80
CA VAL A 145 -5.91 9.50 7.46
C VAL A 145 -4.42 9.16 7.30
N ALA A 146 -3.85 9.32 6.10
CA ALA A 146 -2.45 9.08 5.83
C ALA A 146 -1.53 9.96 6.70
N GLN A 147 -1.84 11.26 6.80
CA GLN A 147 -1.09 12.21 7.64
C GLN A 147 -1.18 11.89 9.14
N GLY A 148 -2.32 11.38 9.61
CA GLY A 148 -2.53 11.01 11.02
C GLY A 148 -2.00 9.62 11.37
N GLY A 149 -1.85 8.72 10.40
CA GLY A 149 -1.43 7.34 10.59
C GLY A 149 0.01 7.22 11.12
N ARG A 150 0.23 6.31 12.08
CA ARG A 150 1.56 5.94 12.57
C ARG A 150 1.60 4.44 12.76
N SER A 151 2.69 3.82 12.35
CA SER A 151 2.95 2.40 12.56
C SER A 151 4.39 2.15 12.97
N MET A 152 4.64 0.98 13.50
CA MET A 152 5.98 0.46 13.75
C MET A 152 5.98 -1.05 13.52
N GLY A 153 6.92 -1.54 12.71
CA GLY A 153 7.09 -2.96 12.43
C GLY A 153 7.70 -3.69 13.63
N VAL A 154 7.22 -4.90 13.89
CA VAL A 154 7.84 -5.84 14.83
C VAL A 154 7.93 -7.19 14.15
N ALA A 155 9.12 -7.80 14.16
CA ALA A 155 9.32 -9.15 13.67
C ALA A 155 9.60 -10.11 14.82
N LEU A 156 8.94 -11.26 14.79
CA LEU A 156 9.16 -12.39 15.71
C LEU A 156 9.97 -13.49 15.02
N THR A 157 10.08 -13.44 13.71
CA THR A 157 10.90 -14.35 12.89
C THR A 157 11.44 -13.56 11.69
N SER A 158 12.47 -14.06 11.05
CA SER A 158 12.96 -13.52 9.78
C SER A 158 12.11 -14.00 8.60
N CYS A 159 12.14 -13.22 7.52
CA CYS A 159 11.58 -13.63 6.24
C CYS A 159 12.63 -14.32 5.37
N THR A 160 12.21 -15.35 4.63
CA THR A 160 13.04 -15.99 3.60
C THR A 160 12.44 -15.68 2.23
N VAL A 161 13.09 -14.79 1.47
CA VAL A 161 12.72 -14.52 0.08
C VAL A 161 13.10 -15.74 -0.76
N PRO A 162 12.17 -16.32 -1.57
CA PRO A 162 12.44 -17.52 -2.34
C PRO A 162 13.70 -17.45 -3.20
N ALA A 163 13.96 -16.32 -3.84
CA ALA A 163 15.13 -16.09 -4.67
C ALA A 163 16.46 -16.15 -3.90
N ASN A 164 16.46 -15.81 -2.60
CA ASN A 164 17.65 -15.82 -1.76
C ASN A 164 17.91 -17.17 -1.08
N GLY A 165 16.86 -17.98 -0.91
CA GLY A 165 16.93 -19.33 -0.31
C GLY A 165 17.41 -19.39 1.14
N LYS A 166 17.60 -18.23 1.79
CA LYS A 166 18.04 -18.11 3.19
C LYS A 166 17.36 -16.92 3.87
N PRO A 167 17.23 -16.95 5.21
CA PRO A 167 16.68 -15.82 5.97
C PRO A 167 17.42 -14.52 5.69
N SER A 168 16.68 -13.40 5.68
CA SER A 168 17.23 -12.06 5.49
C SER A 168 18.06 -11.59 6.68
N PHE A 169 17.78 -12.11 7.88
CA PHE A 169 18.57 -11.93 9.11
C PHE A 169 18.35 -13.12 10.05
N ASP A 170 19.16 -13.24 11.08
CA ASP A 170 18.99 -14.24 12.14
C ASP A 170 18.30 -13.62 13.35
N LEU A 171 17.26 -14.28 13.87
CA LEU A 171 16.50 -13.85 15.03
C LEU A 171 16.22 -15.05 15.93
N PRO A 172 16.80 -15.11 17.14
CA PRO A 172 16.51 -16.15 18.11
C PRO A 172 15.04 -16.19 18.53
N ASP A 173 14.55 -17.37 18.94
CA ASP A 173 13.15 -17.59 19.30
C ASP A 173 12.68 -16.75 20.51
N ASP A 174 13.61 -16.27 21.35
CA ASP A 174 13.33 -15.44 22.53
C ASP A 174 13.59 -13.92 22.27
N GLU A 175 13.79 -13.54 21.01
CA GLU A 175 14.04 -12.15 20.61
C GLU A 175 12.98 -11.64 19.63
N MET A 176 12.81 -10.32 19.59
CA MET A 176 12.03 -9.59 18.57
C MET A 176 12.84 -8.43 18.02
N GLU A 177 12.66 -8.14 16.73
CA GLU A 177 13.22 -6.98 16.07
C GLU A 177 12.17 -5.89 15.97
N ILE A 178 12.46 -4.71 16.53
CA ILE A 178 11.54 -3.55 16.54
C ILE A 178 11.97 -2.55 15.48
N GLY A 179 11.01 -2.05 14.70
CA GLY A 179 11.24 -1.07 13.66
C GLY A 179 11.74 -1.65 12.34
N ILE A 180 11.59 -2.95 12.16
CA ILE A 180 11.97 -3.64 10.91
C ILE A 180 11.14 -3.14 9.73
N GLY A 181 11.76 -3.05 8.55
CA GLY A 181 11.08 -2.76 7.29
C GLY A 181 10.49 -4.01 6.64
N ILE A 182 9.48 -3.81 5.80
CA ILE A 182 8.76 -4.90 5.13
C ILE A 182 9.59 -5.62 4.05
N HIS A 183 10.71 -5.05 3.62
CA HIS A 183 11.67 -5.69 2.72
C HIS A 183 12.87 -6.29 3.47
N GLY A 184 12.81 -6.38 4.81
CA GLY A 184 13.88 -6.88 5.65
C GLY A 184 14.94 -5.84 5.97
N GLU A 185 14.64 -4.55 5.83
CA GLU A 185 15.52 -3.47 6.29
C GLU A 185 15.67 -3.56 7.81
N PRO A 186 16.91 -3.40 8.33
CA PRO A 186 17.21 -3.55 9.75
C PRO A 186 16.29 -2.72 10.64
N GLY A 187 15.88 -3.29 11.77
CA GLY A 187 15.15 -2.59 12.81
C GLY A 187 16.00 -1.58 13.58
N ARG A 188 15.37 -0.93 14.53
CA ARG A 188 16.03 0.02 15.45
C ARG A 188 16.63 -0.63 16.68
N SER A 189 15.98 -1.67 17.16
CA SER A 189 16.43 -2.39 18.34
C SER A 189 16.01 -3.85 18.29
N ARG A 190 16.78 -4.67 18.99
CA ARG A 190 16.46 -6.05 19.23
C ARG A 190 16.24 -6.25 20.72
N GLU A 191 15.14 -6.86 21.08
CA GLU A 191 14.76 -7.03 22.47
C GLU A 191 14.41 -8.48 22.77
N LYS A 192 14.79 -8.95 23.98
CA LYS A 192 14.30 -10.24 24.48
C LYS A 192 12.83 -10.11 24.86
N ALA A 193 12.01 -10.91 24.21
CA ALA A 193 10.58 -10.97 24.50
C ALA A 193 10.05 -12.36 24.22
N THR A 194 9.21 -12.85 25.13
CA THR A 194 8.31 -13.95 24.82
C THR A 194 7.04 -13.37 24.22
N GLY A 195 6.36 -14.09 23.32
CA GLY A 195 5.12 -13.63 22.66
C GLY A 195 3.94 -13.32 23.59
N ALA A 196 4.21 -13.13 24.89
CA ALA A 196 3.26 -12.78 25.94
C ALA A 196 3.43 -11.33 26.46
N ARG A 197 4.15 -10.47 25.72
CA ARG A 197 4.26 -9.04 26.07
C ARG A 197 3.46 -8.16 25.13
#